data_56ab393cb1d6810735374559ea11f709
#
_entry.id   56ab393cb1d6810735374559ea11f709
#
_cell.length_a   1.000
_cell.length_b   1.000
_cell.length_c   1.000
_cell.angle_alpha   90.00
_cell.angle_beta   90.00
_cell.angle_gamma   90.00
#
_symmetry.space_group_name_H-M   'P 1'
#
loop_
_entity.id
_entity.type
_entity.pdbx_description
1 polymer ?
#
loop_
_entity_poly.entity_id
_entity_poly.type
_entity_poly.pdbx_seq_one_letter_code
_entity_poly.pdbx_strand_id
1 'polypeptide(L)'
;MAGKKIKYYRLKKGLTTEELANKLGCTKAAISLYENDERDPDNDTLQKIADILDVSWIQLLSTKNEKLEFEHISFRKKQKATKRDIELLKADIEKACADRISIMDMLGLVDKHLEINYLSLKDDPSYNASKIREFLNIPQNGPIYSITNALEDAGIIVLTFECSSEIDGINGTANGIPYIFFNSSIKTIERKRFTIIHETCHIFFDESEIDIEEKDLEKYINKVAGNVLIPNEDIYLIFGRTNRELTIYLRNEVAKKYKIAPSCLINRLLETNVITEIYHKKFFIYLNKQYGRKNEPTLLDKRYDSEEPTLFTYQVYSALSKELISASKAAEYLNVPLYDVMQNMRVE
;
A
#
# COMPACT_ATOMS: atom_id res chain seq x y z
N MET A 1 26.19 -2.10 11.17
CA MET A 1 26.11 -2.76 9.86
C MET A 1 25.53 -1.77 8.87
N ALA A 2 26.23 -1.48 7.77
CA ALA A 2 25.84 -0.46 6.79
C ALA A 2 25.24 -1.07 5.51
N GLY A 3 25.31 -2.40 5.35
CA GLY A 3 25.08 -3.06 4.07
C GLY A 3 23.68 -2.86 3.48
N LYS A 4 22.63 -3.03 4.27
CA LYS A 4 21.25 -2.79 3.79
C LYS A 4 21.05 -1.34 3.30
N LYS A 5 21.66 -0.34 3.99
CA LYS A 5 21.58 1.06 3.58
C LYS A 5 22.41 1.34 2.33
N ILE A 6 23.60 0.74 2.20
CA ILE A 6 24.41 0.81 0.98
C ILE A 6 23.60 0.26 -0.21
N LYS A 7 23.00 -0.93 -0.07
CA LYS A 7 22.15 -1.52 -1.10
C LYS A 7 20.95 -0.62 -1.45
N TYR A 8 20.27 -0.10 -0.44
CA TYR A 8 19.13 0.80 -0.61
C TYR A 8 19.49 2.05 -1.44
N TYR A 9 20.50 2.80 -1.02
CA TYR A 9 20.89 4.02 -1.72
C TYR A 9 21.50 3.76 -3.09
N ARG A 10 22.17 2.62 -3.29
CA ARG A 10 22.63 2.19 -4.61
C ARG A 10 21.47 1.95 -5.57
N LEU A 11 20.45 1.21 -5.14
CA LEU A 11 19.24 0.96 -5.92
C LEU A 11 18.51 2.27 -6.25
N LYS A 12 18.36 3.15 -5.25
CA LYS A 12 17.73 4.45 -5.41
C LYS A 12 18.46 5.34 -6.40
N LYS A 13 19.80 5.33 -6.39
CA LYS A 13 20.63 6.04 -7.38
C LYS A 13 20.69 5.36 -8.74
N GLY A 14 20.07 4.20 -8.87
CA GLY A 14 19.97 3.50 -10.12
C GLY A 14 21.21 2.73 -10.54
N LEU A 15 22.15 2.51 -9.63
CA LEU A 15 23.40 1.82 -9.91
C LEU A 15 23.23 0.30 -9.75
N THR A 16 23.83 -0.46 -10.66
CA THR A 16 24.10 -1.89 -10.46
C THR A 16 25.24 -2.09 -9.45
N THR A 17 25.34 -3.28 -8.87
CA THR A 17 26.46 -3.65 -7.98
C THR A 17 27.82 -3.48 -8.68
N GLU A 18 27.86 -3.76 -9.99
CA GLU A 18 29.06 -3.64 -10.82
C GLU A 18 29.44 -2.18 -11.09
N GLU A 19 28.48 -1.31 -11.36
CA GLU A 19 28.72 0.12 -11.55
C GLU A 19 29.20 0.80 -10.27
N LEU A 20 28.66 0.43 -9.10
CA LEU A 20 29.16 0.91 -7.82
C LEU A 20 30.60 0.43 -7.57
N ALA A 21 30.89 -0.84 -7.85
CA ALA A 21 32.21 -1.42 -7.72
C ALA A 21 33.24 -0.69 -8.60
N ASN A 22 32.91 -0.46 -9.86
CA ASN A 22 33.76 0.27 -10.80
C ASN A 22 34.05 1.70 -10.33
N LYS A 23 33.02 2.41 -9.84
CA LYS A 23 33.19 3.79 -9.28
C LYS A 23 34.06 3.81 -8.03
N LEU A 24 33.97 2.77 -7.20
CA LEU A 24 34.75 2.65 -5.96
C LEU A 24 36.17 2.12 -6.18
N GLY A 25 36.45 1.54 -7.36
CA GLY A 25 37.73 0.91 -7.67
C GLY A 25 37.90 -0.46 -7.00
N CYS A 26 36.82 -1.20 -6.77
CA CYS A 26 36.83 -2.52 -6.13
C CYS A 26 36.08 -3.57 -6.98
N THR A 27 36.01 -4.80 -6.49
CA THR A 27 35.33 -5.90 -7.19
C THR A 27 33.84 -5.91 -6.87
N LYS A 28 33.01 -6.40 -7.81
CA LYS A 28 31.57 -6.64 -7.59
C LYS A 28 31.32 -7.51 -6.35
N ALA A 29 32.20 -8.52 -6.13
CA ALA A 29 32.13 -9.39 -4.96
C ALA A 29 32.31 -8.61 -3.64
N ALA A 30 33.21 -7.62 -3.60
CA ALA A 30 33.41 -6.78 -2.41
C ALA A 30 32.14 -5.98 -2.07
N ILE A 31 31.47 -5.37 -3.06
CA ILE A 31 30.21 -4.69 -2.85
C ILE A 31 29.12 -5.65 -2.35
N SER A 32 29.05 -6.86 -2.92
CA SER A 32 28.08 -7.87 -2.45
C SER A 32 28.31 -8.26 -0.98
N LEU A 33 29.55 -8.44 -0.57
CA LEU A 33 29.91 -8.73 0.83
C LEU A 33 29.52 -7.56 1.77
N TYR A 34 29.71 -6.31 1.32
CA TYR A 34 29.25 -5.14 2.08
C TYR A 34 27.73 -5.09 2.19
N GLU A 35 26.99 -5.26 1.08
CA GLU A 35 25.54 -5.18 1.05
C GLU A 35 24.83 -6.29 1.84
N ASN A 36 25.47 -7.45 1.98
CA ASN A 36 24.95 -8.57 2.77
C ASN A 36 25.40 -8.55 4.24
N ASP A 37 26.13 -7.51 4.66
CA ASP A 37 26.72 -7.40 6.01
C ASP A 37 27.69 -8.57 6.35
N GLU A 38 28.27 -9.23 5.33
CA GLU A 38 29.29 -10.26 5.48
C GLU A 38 30.68 -9.68 5.71
N ARG A 39 30.88 -8.41 5.34
CA ARG A 39 32.09 -7.63 5.58
C ARG A 39 31.70 -6.16 5.77
N ASP A 40 32.24 -5.51 6.81
CA ASP A 40 32.09 -4.06 6.99
C ASP A 40 33.12 -3.30 6.14
N PRO A 41 32.71 -2.23 5.40
CA PRO A 41 33.66 -1.30 4.81
C PRO A 41 34.38 -0.52 5.90
N ASP A 42 35.66 -0.20 5.69
CA ASP A 42 36.36 0.76 6.55
C ASP A 42 35.83 2.17 6.37
N ASN A 43 36.22 3.09 7.26
CA ASN A 43 35.70 4.45 7.25
C ASN A 43 35.97 5.21 5.95
N ASP A 44 37.14 5.01 5.34
CA ASP A 44 37.52 5.66 4.07
C ASP A 44 36.66 5.11 2.91
N THR A 45 36.45 3.80 2.90
CA THR A 45 35.57 3.14 1.91
C THR A 45 34.13 3.58 2.11
N LEU A 46 33.65 3.66 3.36
CA LEU A 46 32.28 4.09 3.65
C LEU A 46 32.05 5.55 3.22
N GLN A 47 33.04 6.44 3.45
CA GLN A 47 32.97 7.82 2.98
C GLN A 47 32.90 7.90 1.45
N LYS A 48 33.77 7.14 0.73
CA LYS A 48 33.72 7.09 -0.74
C LYS A 48 32.40 6.55 -1.28
N ILE A 49 31.83 5.53 -0.62
CA ILE A 49 30.50 5.00 -0.97
C ILE A 49 29.45 6.09 -0.77
N ALA A 50 29.49 6.82 0.34
CA ALA A 50 28.56 7.92 0.64
C ALA A 50 28.63 9.01 -0.43
N ASP A 51 29.85 9.43 -0.82
CA ASP A 51 30.07 10.42 -1.87
C ASP A 51 29.54 9.94 -3.24
N ILE A 52 29.81 8.67 -3.61
CA ILE A 52 29.28 8.09 -4.85
C ILE A 52 27.76 8.05 -4.85
N LEU A 53 27.14 7.74 -3.69
CA LEU A 53 25.69 7.59 -3.54
C LEU A 53 25.00 8.93 -3.28
N ASP A 54 25.75 10.03 -3.10
CA ASP A 54 25.26 11.37 -2.82
C ASP A 54 24.43 11.45 -1.52
N VAL A 55 24.96 10.84 -0.48
CA VAL A 55 24.36 10.78 0.86
C VAL A 55 25.43 11.09 1.93
N SER A 56 24.98 11.50 3.10
CA SER A 56 25.90 11.61 4.25
C SER A 56 26.35 10.20 4.69
N TRP A 57 27.65 10.03 5.01
CA TRP A 57 28.16 8.78 5.57
C TRP A 57 27.44 8.36 6.86
N ILE A 58 26.92 9.35 7.63
CA ILE A 58 26.09 9.10 8.81
C ILE A 58 24.80 8.38 8.44
N GLN A 59 24.22 8.68 7.28
CA GLN A 59 23.00 8.00 6.77
C GLN A 59 23.28 6.54 6.42
N LEU A 60 24.53 6.18 6.10
CA LEU A 60 24.92 4.78 5.86
C LEU A 60 25.16 4.03 7.17
N LEU A 61 25.49 4.71 8.28
CA LEU A 61 25.63 4.05 9.57
C LEU A 61 24.26 3.56 10.06
N SER A 62 24.17 2.29 10.36
CA SER A 62 22.99 1.71 10.98
C SER A 62 22.91 2.12 12.45
N THR A 63 21.90 2.85 12.85
CA THR A 63 21.39 2.72 14.21
C THR A 63 20.82 1.31 14.32
N LYS A 64 21.05 0.61 15.45
CA LYS A 64 20.55 -0.74 15.74
C LYS A 64 19.10 -0.91 15.23
N ASN A 65 18.93 -1.38 14.00
CA ASN A 65 17.66 -1.95 13.61
C ASN A 65 17.77 -3.43 13.89
N GLU A 66 17.00 -3.93 14.83
CA GLU A 66 16.72 -5.33 14.96
C GLU A 66 16.38 -5.87 13.58
N LYS A 67 16.82 -7.09 13.29
CA LYS A 67 16.51 -7.75 12.02
C LYS A 67 14.98 -7.89 11.95
N LEU A 68 14.32 -6.95 11.30
CA LEU A 68 12.88 -7.08 11.07
C LEU A 68 12.66 -8.27 10.12
N GLU A 69 11.72 -9.13 10.48
CA GLU A 69 11.27 -10.23 9.63
C GLU A 69 10.17 -9.69 8.71
N PHE A 70 10.40 -9.86 7.40
CA PHE A 70 9.45 -9.43 6.37
C PHE A 70 8.92 -10.63 5.60
N GLU A 71 7.61 -10.72 5.50
CA GLU A 71 6.93 -11.61 4.59
C GLU A 71 6.21 -10.77 3.52
N HIS A 72 6.60 -10.95 2.27
CA HIS A 72 6.02 -10.26 1.12
C HIS A 72 5.16 -11.23 0.33
N ILE A 73 3.91 -11.30 0.63
CA ILE A 73 2.98 -12.30 0.07
C ILE A 73 2.74 -12.04 -1.42
N SER A 74 2.58 -10.80 -1.85
CA SER A 74 2.12 -10.48 -3.21
C SER A 74 3.22 -10.19 -4.25
N PHE A 75 4.50 -10.11 -3.88
CA PHE A 75 5.59 -9.89 -4.85
C PHE A 75 5.73 -11.01 -5.89
N ARG A 76 5.24 -12.20 -5.59
CA ARG A 76 5.32 -13.37 -6.49
C ARG A 76 4.50 -13.23 -7.77
N LYS A 77 3.55 -12.30 -7.82
CA LYS A 77 2.48 -12.27 -8.84
C LYS A 77 2.66 -11.22 -9.95
N LYS A 78 3.66 -10.31 -9.87
CA LYS A 78 3.74 -9.17 -10.81
C LYS A 78 4.77 -9.38 -11.91
N GLN A 79 4.33 -10.04 -12.99
CA GLN A 79 5.19 -10.47 -14.12
C GLN A 79 5.73 -9.34 -15.03
N LYS A 80 5.27 -8.10 -14.89
CA LYS A 80 5.60 -7.00 -15.81
C LYS A 80 6.65 -6.02 -15.31
N ALA A 81 6.87 -5.92 -13.99
CA ALA A 81 7.89 -5.06 -13.43
C ALA A 81 9.28 -5.65 -13.62
N THR A 82 10.30 -4.82 -13.81
CA THR A 82 11.68 -5.30 -13.89
C THR A 82 12.14 -5.81 -12.51
N LYS A 83 13.11 -6.75 -12.49
CA LYS A 83 13.69 -7.23 -11.23
C LYS A 83 14.22 -6.08 -10.36
N ARG A 84 14.81 -5.07 -10.99
CA ARG A 84 15.31 -3.87 -10.31
C ARG A 84 14.19 -3.06 -9.67
N ASP A 85 13.08 -2.83 -10.38
CA ASP A 85 11.94 -2.07 -9.83
C ASP A 85 11.35 -2.78 -8.62
N ILE A 86 11.28 -4.12 -8.66
CA ILE A 86 10.80 -4.94 -7.54
C ILE A 86 11.77 -4.86 -6.35
N GLU A 87 13.10 -4.96 -6.59
CA GLU A 87 14.10 -4.85 -5.52
C GLU A 87 14.09 -3.46 -4.86
N LEU A 88 13.97 -2.39 -5.66
CA LEU A 88 13.88 -1.02 -5.14
C LEU A 88 12.61 -0.84 -4.31
N LEU A 89 11.45 -1.24 -4.84
CA LEU A 89 10.19 -1.14 -4.14
C LEU A 89 10.21 -1.94 -2.83
N LYS A 90 10.79 -3.13 -2.84
CA LYS A 90 10.96 -3.94 -1.64
C LYS A 90 11.81 -3.21 -0.59
N ALA A 91 12.93 -2.62 -1.00
CA ALA A 91 13.79 -1.87 -0.10
C ALA A 91 13.11 -0.60 0.44
N ASP A 92 12.30 0.11 -0.37
CA ASP A 92 11.50 1.27 0.07
C ASP A 92 10.43 0.85 1.10
N ILE A 93 9.73 -0.26 0.87
CA ILE A 93 8.74 -0.81 1.82
C ILE A 93 9.43 -1.22 3.13
N GLU A 94 10.54 -1.97 3.06
CA GLU A 94 11.29 -2.42 4.24
C GLU A 94 11.73 -1.23 5.09
N LYS A 95 12.29 -0.20 4.46
CA LYS A 95 12.69 1.04 5.15
C LYS A 95 11.48 1.73 5.78
N ALA A 96 10.41 1.91 5.03
CA ALA A 96 9.22 2.62 5.50
C ALA A 96 8.53 1.88 6.67
N CYS A 97 8.47 0.55 6.66
CA CYS A 97 7.97 -0.25 7.78
C CYS A 97 8.89 -0.13 8.99
N ALA A 98 10.23 -0.21 8.79
CA ALA A 98 11.19 -0.07 9.88
C ALA A 98 11.09 1.29 10.57
N ASP A 99 10.95 2.36 9.80
CA ASP A 99 10.77 3.72 10.34
C ASP A 99 9.48 3.82 11.19
N ARG A 100 8.36 3.24 10.73
CA ARG A 100 7.08 3.23 11.45
C ARG A 100 7.14 2.41 12.73
N ILE A 101 7.68 1.18 12.66
CA ILE A 101 7.82 0.31 13.83
C ILE A 101 8.73 0.97 14.87
N SER A 102 9.82 1.62 14.45
CA SER A 102 10.71 2.35 15.36
C SER A 102 9.99 3.49 16.10
N ILE A 103 9.14 4.26 15.42
CA ILE A 103 8.36 5.32 16.05
C ILE A 103 7.28 4.73 16.98
N MET A 104 6.61 3.66 16.56
CA MET A 104 5.63 2.97 17.38
C MET A 104 6.25 2.44 18.68
N ASP A 105 7.46 1.85 18.59
CA ASP A 105 8.22 1.37 19.77
C ASP A 105 8.58 2.52 20.71
N MET A 106 9.13 3.61 20.20
CA MET A 106 9.45 4.81 21.01
C MET A 106 8.22 5.39 21.70
N LEU A 107 7.03 5.27 21.10
CA LEU A 107 5.77 5.75 21.66
C LEU A 107 5.09 4.73 22.60
N GLY A 108 5.63 3.50 22.73
CA GLY A 108 5.04 2.42 23.49
C GLY A 108 3.76 1.84 22.88
N LEU A 109 3.68 1.81 21.55
CA LEU A 109 2.50 1.36 20.80
C LEU A 109 2.64 -0.05 20.20
N VAL A 110 3.81 -0.69 20.35
CA VAL A 110 4.12 -2.00 19.72
C VAL A 110 3.46 -3.19 20.40
N ASP A 111 2.96 -3.04 21.63
CA ASP A 111 2.40 -4.16 22.42
C ASP A 111 1.03 -4.70 21.91
N LYS A 112 0.50 -4.18 20.84
CA LYS A 112 -0.73 -4.71 20.26
C LYS A 112 -0.38 -5.68 19.13
N HIS A 113 -0.23 -6.97 19.44
CA HIS A 113 -0.31 -8.02 18.42
C HIS A 113 -1.68 -7.93 17.75
N LEU A 114 -1.67 -7.54 16.50
CA LEU A 114 -2.88 -7.54 15.69
C LEU A 114 -3.17 -8.98 15.28
N GLU A 115 -4.12 -9.61 15.97
CA GLU A 115 -4.57 -10.96 15.59
C GLU A 115 -5.54 -10.85 14.40
N ILE A 116 -5.12 -11.37 13.25
CA ILE A 116 -5.98 -11.52 12.10
C ILE A 116 -6.52 -12.94 12.08
N ASN A 117 -7.83 -13.08 12.23
CA ASN A 117 -8.51 -14.34 12.05
C ASN A 117 -8.71 -14.57 10.54
N TYR A 118 -8.06 -15.62 10.01
CA TYR A 118 -8.21 -15.96 8.60
C TYR A 118 -9.64 -16.39 8.27
N LEU A 119 -10.11 -15.93 7.13
CA LEU A 119 -11.44 -16.18 6.58
C LEU A 119 -11.40 -17.35 5.57
N SER A 120 -12.52 -18.02 5.40
CA SER A 120 -12.61 -19.14 4.46
C SER A 120 -13.02 -18.66 3.07
N LEU A 121 -12.31 -19.13 2.04
CA LEU A 121 -12.70 -18.93 0.64
C LEU A 121 -13.97 -19.70 0.23
N LYS A 122 -14.45 -20.61 1.08
CA LYS A 122 -15.71 -21.35 0.86
C LYS A 122 -16.92 -20.53 1.27
N ASP A 123 -16.74 -19.47 2.04
CA ASP A 123 -17.81 -18.60 2.48
C ASP A 123 -18.26 -17.67 1.35
N ASP A 124 -19.48 -17.14 1.47
CA ASP A 124 -19.98 -16.15 0.53
C ASP A 124 -19.14 -14.86 0.62
N PRO A 125 -18.75 -14.26 -0.53
CA PRO A 125 -17.96 -13.02 -0.52
C PRO A 125 -18.58 -11.87 0.28
N SER A 126 -19.91 -11.78 0.40
CA SER A 126 -20.59 -10.77 1.21
C SER A 126 -20.41 -11.01 2.70
N TYR A 127 -20.41 -12.27 3.14
CA TYR A 127 -20.13 -12.63 4.53
C TYR A 127 -18.68 -12.26 4.91
N ASN A 128 -17.70 -12.63 4.09
CA ASN A 128 -16.31 -12.26 4.35
C ASN A 128 -16.10 -10.74 4.32
N ALA A 129 -16.77 -10.03 3.42
CA ALA A 129 -16.75 -8.57 3.40
C ALA A 129 -17.33 -7.96 4.68
N SER A 130 -18.39 -8.55 5.26
CA SER A 130 -18.96 -8.08 6.53
C SER A 130 -17.98 -8.27 7.69
N LYS A 131 -17.21 -9.37 7.69
CA LYS A 131 -16.16 -9.62 8.70
C LYS A 131 -15.00 -8.65 8.58
N ILE A 132 -14.58 -8.30 7.36
CA ILE A 132 -13.56 -7.26 7.13
C ILE A 132 -14.07 -5.90 7.60
N ARG A 133 -15.33 -5.52 7.31
CA ARG A 133 -15.93 -4.28 7.82
C ARG A 133 -16.00 -4.25 9.34
N GLU A 134 -16.34 -5.36 9.97
CA GLU A 134 -16.34 -5.51 11.43
C GLU A 134 -14.94 -5.30 12.01
N PHE A 135 -13.92 -5.96 11.45
CA PHE A 135 -12.53 -5.83 11.87
C PHE A 135 -12.03 -4.37 11.76
N LEU A 136 -12.37 -3.69 10.65
CA LEU A 136 -11.99 -2.30 10.42
C LEU A 136 -12.86 -1.29 11.21
N ASN A 137 -13.79 -1.78 12.03
CA ASN A 137 -14.72 -0.94 12.81
C ASN A 137 -15.47 0.10 11.97
N ILE A 138 -15.84 -0.29 10.74
CA ILE A 138 -16.65 0.55 9.83
C ILE A 138 -18.09 0.04 9.77
N PRO A 139 -19.08 0.91 9.54
CA PRO A 139 -20.48 0.49 9.48
C PRO A 139 -20.70 -0.61 8.46
N GLN A 140 -21.60 -1.57 8.77
CA GLN A 140 -21.91 -2.69 7.87
C GLN A 140 -22.58 -2.24 6.56
N ASN A 141 -23.23 -1.09 6.55
CA ASN A 141 -23.88 -0.48 5.39
C ASN A 141 -23.39 0.95 5.18
N GLY A 142 -23.58 1.47 3.97
CA GLY A 142 -23.18 2.81 3.60
C GLY A 142 -21.73 2.95 3.12
N PRO A 143 -21.36 4.12 2.62
CA PRO A 143 -20.03 4.40 2.08
C PRO A 143 -18.99 4.48 3.20
N ILE A 144 -17.76 4.04 2.88
CA ILE A 144 -16.61 4.20 3.76
C ILE A 144 -16.07 5.62 3.56
N TYR A 145 -15.88 6.36 4.67
CA TYR A 145 -15.39 7.73 4.62
C TYR A 145 -13.91 7.78 4.17
N SER A 146 -13.02 7.13 4.91
CA SER A 146 -11.59 6.95 4.59
C SER A 146 -11.19 5.51 4.87
N ILE A 147 -10.68 4.84 3.86
CA ILE A 147 -10.20 3.46 3.99
C ILE A 147 -8.86 3.45 4.72
N THR A 148 -7.98 4.38 4.36
CA THR A 148 -6.65 4.52 4.98
C THR A 148 -6.73 4.73 6.48
N ASN A 149 -7.59 5.66 6.93
CA ASN A 149 -7.76 5.89 8.37
C ASN A 149 -8.30 4.64 9.08
N ALA A 150 -9.29 3.95 8.50
CA ALA A 150 -9.83 2.72 9.09
C ALA A 150 -8.78 1.62 9.23
N LEU A 151 -7.86 1.51 8.25
CA LEU A 151 -6.73 0.57 8.31
C LEU A 151 -5.70 0.97 9.37
N GLU A 152 -5.32 2.25 9.41
CA GLU A 152 -4.38 2.78 10.40
C GLU A 152 -4.94 2.65 11.82
N ASP A 153 -6.22 2.93 12.03
CA ASP A 153 -6.91 2.78 13.32
C ASP A 153 -7.00 1.30 13.75
N ALA A 154 -7.10 0.37 12.79
CA ALA A 154 -7.05 -1.06 13.03
C ALA A 154 -5.63 -1.59 13.30
N GLY A 155 -4.59 -0.76 13.19
CA GLY A 155 -3.19 -1.14 13.44
C GLY A 155 -2.45 -1.68 12.21
N ILE A 156 -3.01 -1.53 11.02
CA ILE A 156 -2.35 -1.90 9.76
C ILE A 156 -1.47 -0.74 9.29
N ILE A 157 -0.22 -1.02 8.95
CA ILE A 157 0.69 -0.04 8.37
C ILE A 157 0.28 0.27 6.94
N VAL A 158 -0.07 1.52 6.64
CA VAL A 158 -0.40 1.94 5.28
C VAL A 158 0.74 2.76 4.69
N LEU A 159 1.22 2.33 3.50
CA LEU A 159 2.34 2.94 2.79
C LEU A 159 1.88 3.46 1.44
N THR A 160 2.35 4.65 1.07
CA THR A 160 2.17 5.18 -0.29
C THR A 160 3.41 5.95 -0.73
N PHE A 161 3.88 5.66 -1.92
CA PHE A 161 4.91 6.41 -2.64
C PHE A 161 4.84 6.06 -4.13
N GLU A 162 5.54 6.82 -4.95
CA GLU A 162 5.58 6.57 -6.39
C GLU A 162 6.55 5.43 -6.69
N CYS A 163 6.10 4.48 -7.51
CA CYS A 163 6.92 3.39 -8.02
C CYS A 163 6.59 3.10 -9.48
N SER A 164 7.22 2.07 -10.07
CA SER A 164 6.90 1.63 -11.43
C SER A 164 5.39 1.47 -11.65
N SER A 165 4.88 1.99 -12.76
CA SER A 165 3.46 2.00 -13.11
C SER A 165 2.82 0.62 -13.28
N GLU A 166 3.62 -0.44 -13.30
CA GLU A 166 3.13 -1.82 -13.42
C GLU A 166 2.69 -2.42 -12.07
N ILE A 167 2.96 -1.71 -10.95
CA ILE A 167 2.60 -2.17 -9.60
C ILE A 167 1.60 -1.18 -9.01
N ASP A 168 0.38 -1.64 -8.76
CA ASP A 168 -0.69 -0.82 -8.17
C ASP A 168 -0.69 -0.91 -6.64
N GLY A 169 -0.50 -2.08 -6.06
CA GLY A 169 -0.50 -2.33 -4.62
C GLY A 169 0.30 -3.58 -4.22
N ILE A 170 0.59 -3.72 -2.95
CA ILE A 170 1.29 -4.86 -2.34
C ILE A 170 0.83 -4.96 -0.89
N ASN A 171 0.75 -6.17 -0.38
CA ASN A 171 0.52 -6.46 1.04
C ASN A 171 1.61 -7.40 1.58
N GLY A 172 1.74 -7.44 2.90
CA GLY A 172 2.68 -8.34 3.59
C GLY A 172 2.69 -8.09 5.09
N THR A 173 3.67 -8.66 5.77
CA THR A 173 3.90 -8.42 7.20
C THR A 173 5.34 -7.96 7.47
N ALA A 174 5.48 -7.14 8.51
CA ALA A 174 6.76 -6.70 9.07
C ALA A 174 6.74 -6.96 10.58
N ASN A 175 7.55 -7.91 11.07
CA ASN A 175 7.49 -8.40 12.46
C ASN A 175 6.06 -8.81 12.88
N GLY A 176 5.31 -9.49 11.99
CA GLY A 176 3.92 -9.86 12.25
C GLY A 176 2.91 -8.72 12.16
N ILE A 177 3.34 -7.46 11.98
CA ILE A 177 2.43 -6.33 11.76
C ILE A 177 2.08 -6.26 10.27
N PRO A 178 0.80 -6.35 9.89
CA PRO A 178 0.40 -6.25 8.50
C PRO A 178 0.69 -4.87 7.93
N TYR A 179 1.09 -4.83 6.66
CA TYR A 179 1.19 -3.59 5.92
C TYR A 179 0.53 -3.70 4.55
N ILE A 180 0.07 -2.56 4.06
CA ILE A 180 -0.43 -2.37 2.70
C ILE A 180 0.35 -1.24 2.08
N PHE A 181 0.82 -1.47 0.86
CA PHE A 181 1.36 -0.45 -0.01
C PHE A 181 0.43 -0.23 -1.19
N PHE A 182 0.21 1.01 -1.57
CA PHE A 182 -0.42 1.39 -2.84
C PHE A 182 0.38 2.48 -3.55
N ASN A 183 0.43 2.38 -4.88
CA ASN A 183 1.19 3.32 -5.70
C ASN A 183 0.49 4.69 -5.74
N SER A 184 1.18 5.75 -5.31
CA SER A 184 0.64 7.11 -5.33
C SER A 184 0.32 7.62 -6.75
N SER A 185 0.95 7.05 -7.79
CA SER A 185 0.71 7.40 -9.20
C SER A 185 -0.64 6.91 -9.75
N ILE A 186 -1.42 6.15 -8.98
CA ILE A 186 -2.79 5.76 -9.38
C ILE A 186 -3.65 7.00 -9.59
N LYS A 187 -4.13 7.17 -10.83
CA LYS A 187 -4.72 8.44 -11.32
C LYS A 187 -6.07 8.80 -10.70
N THR A 188 -6.88 7.80 -10.33
CA THR A 188 -8.25 8.03 -9.85
C THR A 188 -8.41 7.54 -8.42
N ILE A 189 -9.12 8.32 -7.60
CA ILE A 189 -9.39 7.96 -6.21
C ILE A 189 -10.17 6.65 -6.10
N GLU A 190 -11.09 6.41 -7.01
CA GLU A 190 -11.91 5.19 -7.03
C GLU A 190 -11.04 3.95 -7.23
N ARG A 191 -10.03 4.03 -8.15
CA ARG A 191 -9.09 2.92 -8.38
C ARG A 191 -8.14 2.75 -7.19
N LYS A 192 -7.65 3.87 -6.61
CA LYS A 192 -6.83 3.85 -5.40
C LYS A 192 -7.56 3.11 -4.27
N ARG A 193 -8.81 3.49 -3.99
CA ARG A 193 -9.65 2.86 -2.97
C ARG A 193 -9.87 1.37 -3.21
N PHE A 194 -10.17 0.99 -4.48
CA PHE A 194 -10.33 -0.42 -4.83
C PHE A 194 -9.03 -1.19 -4.61
N THR A 195 -7.88 -0.64 -5.02
CA THR A 195 -6.56 -1.27 -4.80
C THR A 195 -6.27 -1.46 -3.32
N ILE A 196 -6.51 -0.45 -2.48
CA ILE A 196 -6.28 -0.53 -1.03
C ILE A 196 -7.12 -1.66 -0.42
N ILE A 197 -8.43 -1.71 -0.70
CA ILE A 197 -9.31 -2.77 -0.18
C ILE A 197 -8.96 -4.13 -0.75
N HIS A 198 -8.57 -4.23 -2.02
CA HIS A 198 -8.13 -5.47 -2.63
C HIS A 198 -6.91 -6.06 -1.90
N GLU A 199 -5.87 -5.24 -1.67
CA GLU A 199 -4.69 -5.66 -0.91
C GLU A 199 -5.04 -5.96 0.57
N THR A 200 -6.01 -5.24 1.14
CA THR A 200 -6.55 -5.54 2.47
C THR A 200 -7.19 -6.92 2.51
N CYS A 201 -7.99 -7.28 1.51
CA CYS A 201 -8.65 -8.58 1.48
C CYS A 201 -7.63 -9.73 1.50
N HIS A 202 -6.50 -9.61 0.80
CA HIS A 202 -5.46 -10.65 0.82
C HIS A 202 -4.92 -10.96 2.22
N ILE A 203 -4.87 -9.97 3.12
CA ILE A 203 -4.39 -10.17 4.50
C ILE A 203 -5.28 -11.15 5.28
N PHE A 204 -6.57 -11.23 4.94
CA PHE A 204 -7.54 -12.08 5.65
C PHE A 204 -7.61 -13.51 5.14
N PHE A 205 -6.81 -13.90 4.14
CA PHE A 205 -6.80 -15.26 3.62
C PHE A 205 -5.39 -15.84 3.70
N ASP A 206 -5.26 -17.01 4.33
CA ASP A 206 -3.98 -17.74 4.34
C ASP A 206 -3.75 -18.39 2.99
N GLU A 207 -3.01 -17.69 2.14
CA GLU A 207 -2.69 -18.15 0.78
C GLU A 207 -1.78 -19.40 0.77
N SER A 208 -1.13 -19.75 1.88
CA SER A 208 -0.26 -20.93 1.97
C SER A 208 -1.06 -22.24 2.03
N GLU A 209 -2.30 -22.19 2.52
CA GLU A 209 -3.21 -23.33 2.65
C GLU A 209 -4.23 -23.44 1.49
N ILE A 210 -4.16 -22.53 0.51
CA ILE A 210 -5.14 -22.42 -0.57
C ILE A 210 -4.74 -23.30 -1.75
N ASP A 211 -5.55 -24.31 -2.04
CA ASP A 211 -5.43 -25.19 -3.23
C ASP A 211 -6.43 -24.79 -4.32
N ILE A 212 -6.31 -23.55 -4.82
CA ILE A 212 -7.05 -23.03 -5.98
C ILE A 212 -6.13 -22.29 -6.93
N GLU A 213 -6.52 -22.19 -8.22
CA GLU A 213 -5.78 -21.42 -9.20
C GLU A 213 -5.74 -19.94 -8.80
N GLU A 214 -4.58 -19.29 -8.95
CA GLU A 214 -4.37 -17.86 -8.68
C GLU A 214 -5.46 -16.97 -9.30
N LYS A 215 -5.86 -17.27 -10.55
CA LYS A 215 -6.92 -16.55 -11.26
C LYS A 215 -8.27 -16.59 -10.56
N ASP A 216 -8.60 -17.71 -9.92
CA ASP A 216 -9.89 -17.86 -9.24
C ASP A 216 -9.84 -17.24 -7.84
N LEU A 217 -8.69 -17.30 -7.16
CA LEU A 217 -8.43 -16.52 -5.95
C LEU A 217 -8.62 -15.03 -6.22
N GLU A 218 -7.97 -14.48 -7.24
CA GLU A 218 -8.08 -13.07 -7.61
C GLU A 218 -9.52 -12.64 -7.93
N LYS A 219 -10.28 -13.51 -8.60
CA LYS A 219 -11.71 -13.24 -8.84
C LYS A 219 -12.52 -13.20 -7.55
N TYR A 220 -12.22 -14.12 -6.64
CA TYR A 220 -12.88 -14.17 -5.33
C TYR A 220 -12.55 -12.93 -4.51
N ILE A 221 -11.28 -12.59 -4.38
CA ILE A 221 -10.80 -11.39 -3.68
C ILE A 221 -11.44 -10.11 -4.27
N ASN A 222 -11.52 -10.01 -5.60
CA ASN A 222 -12.19 -8.87 -6.24
C ASN A 222 -13.68 -8.77 -5.85
N LYS A 223 -14.39 -9.90 -5.70
CA LYS A 223 -15.77 -9.92 -5.22
C LYS A 223 -15.87 -9.48 -3.77
N VAL A 224 -14.99 -9.98 -2.90
CA VAL A 224 -14.95 -9.54 -1.49
C VAL A 224 -14.68 -8.04 -1.42
N ALA A 225 -13.67 -7.54 -2.13
CA ALA A 225 -13.33 -6.11 -2.17
C ALA A 225 -14.50 -5.24 -2.65
N GLY A 226 -15.20 -5.67 -3.69
CA GLY A 226 -16.40 -5.00 -4.17
C GLY A 226 -17.52 -4.97 -3.12
N ASN A 227 -17.71 -6.07 -2.36
CA ASN A 227 -18.68 -6.14 -1.26
C ASN A 227 -18.28 -5.28 -0.07
N VAL A 228 -16.98 -5.16 0.25
CA VAL A 228 -16.50 -4.22 1.27
C VAL A 228 -16.83 -2.79 0.87
N LEU A 229 -16.63 -2.41 -0.40
CA LEU A 229 -16.87 -1.04 -0.87
C LEU A 229 -18.35 -0.67 -0.99
N ILE A 230 -19.19 -1.60 -1.46
CA ILE A 230 -20.65 -1.44 -1.54
C ILE A 230 -21.34 -2.78 -1.21
N PRO A 231 -21.92 -2.92 0.00
CA PRO A 231 -22.61 -4.11 0.46
C PRO A 231 -23.84 -4.50 -0.38
N ASN A 232 -24.22 -5.77 -0.34
CA ASN A 232 -25.41 -6.29 -1.03
C ASN A 232 -26.68 -5.59 -0.58
N GLU A 233 -26.81 -5.31 0.72
CA GLU A 233 -27.97 -4.66 1.33
C GLU A 233 -28.16 -3.27 0.74
N ASP A 234 -27.09 -2.51 0.58
CA ASP A 234 -27.12 -1.18 -0.03
C ASP A 234 -27.54 -1.24 -1.51
N ILE A 235 -27.04 -2.25 -2.24
CA ILE A 235 -27.44 -2.47 -3.63
C ILE A 235 -28.93 -2.76 -3.73
N TYR A 236 -29.46 -3.67 -2.92
CA TYR A 236 -30.89 -4.00 -2.94
C TYR A 236 -31.76 -2.84 -2.46
N LEU A 237 -31.29 -2.06 -1.50
CA LEU A 237 -32.00 -0.88 -1.02
C LEU A 237 -32.13 0.19 -2.12
N ILE A 238 -31.07 0.41 -2.91
CA ILE A 238 -31.01 1.50 -3.90
C ILE A 238 -31.63 1.08 -5.23
N PHE A 239 -31.36 -0.15 -5.69
CA PHE A 239 -31.74 -0.60 -7.03
C PHE A 239 -32.90 -1.59 -7.06
N GLY A 240 -33.29 -2.13 -5.90
CA GLY A 240 -34.21 -3.27 -5.82
C GLY A 240 -33.51 -4.57 -6.22
N ARG A 241 -34.26 -5.69 -6.26
CA ARG A 241 -33.72 -7.01 -6.63
C ARG A 241 -33.60 -7.24 -8.14
N THR A 242 -34.30 -6.45 -8.93
CA THR A 242 -34.23 -6.47 -10.39
C THR A 242 -34.38 -5.04 -10.91
N ASN A 243 -33.45 -4.61 -11.75
CA ASN A 243 -33.54 -3.31 -12.39
C ASN A 243 -33.46 -3.47 -13.92
N ARG A 244 -34.58 -3.16 -14.61
CA ARG A 244 -34.65 -3.29 -16.06
C ARG A 244 -34.06 -2.10 -16.80
N GLU A 245 -34.05 -0.92 -16.17
CA GLU A 245 -33.61 0.34 -16.77
C GLU A 245 -32.71 1.11 -15.79
N LEU A 246 -31.44 0.72 -15.75
CA LEU A 246 -30.44 1.45 -14.97
C LEU A 246 -30.10 2.76 -15.67
N THR A 247 -30.56 3.89 -15.12
CA THR A 247 -30.24 5.21 -15.66
C THR A 247 -28.77 5.57 -15.40
N ILE A 248 -28.16 6.27 -16.35
CA ILE A 248 -26.78 6.78 -16.21
C ILE A 248 -26.66 7.69 -14.99
N TYR A 249 -27.69 8.50 -14.73
CA TYR A 249 -27.72 9.41 -13.58
C TYR A 249 -27.63 8.64 -12.26
N LEU A 250 -28.53 7.68 -12.01
CA LEU A 250 -28.54 6.90 -10.77
C LEU A 250 -27.23 6.12 -10.57
N ARG A 251 -26.75 5.47 -11.63
CA ARG A 251 -25.45 4.78 -11.61
C ARG A 251 -24.32 5.71 -11.16
N ASN A 252 -24.22 6.89 -11.77
CA ASN A 252 -23.15 7.83 -11.49
C ASN A 252 -23.27 8.42 -10.07
N GLU A 253 -24.46 8.76 -9.61
CA GLU A 253 -24.65 9.31 -8.26
C GLU A 253 -24.35 8.27 -7.17
N VAL A 254 -24.70 6.99 -7.39
CA VAL A 254 -24.33 5.93 -6.45
C VAL A 254 -22.81 5.70 -6.47
N ALA A 255 -22.18 5.64 -7.65
CA ALA A 255 -20.74 5.51 -7.76
C ALA A 255 -19.99 6.66 -7.04
N LYS A 256 -20.45 7.89 -7.19
CA LYS A 256 -19.92 9.05 -6.45
C LYS A 256 -20.12 8.92 -4.94
N LYS A 257 -21.32 8.55 -4.49
CA LYS A 257 -21.65 8.40 -3.07
C LYS A 257 -20.75 7.38 -2.38
N TYR A 258 -20.49 6.25 -3.04
CA TYR A 258 -19.63 5.18 -2.49
C TYR A 258 -18.15 5.38 -2.83
N LYS A 259 -17.81 6.40 -3.60
CA LYS A 259 -16.45 6.70 -4.09
C LYS A 259 -15.83 5.48 -4.80
N ILE A 260 -16.59 4.87 -5.70
CA ILE A 260 -16.19 3.69 -6.49
C ILE A 260 -16.32 3.99 -7.99
N ALA A 261 -15.53 3.30 -8.81
CA ALA A 261 -15.65 3.39 -10.26
C ALA A 261 -17.01 2.84 -10.74
N PRO A 262 -17.64 3.42 -11.77
CA PRO A 262 -18.83 2.85 -12.39
C PRO A 262 -18.67 1.38 -12.78
N SER A 263 -17.50 0.97 -13.25
CA SER A 263 -17.19 -0.43 -13.56
C SER A 263 -17.28 -1.34 -12.34
N CYS A 264 -16.81 -0.88 -11.18
CA CYS A 264 -16.95 -1.60 -9.92
C CYS A 264 -18.44 -1.79 -9.56
N LEU A 265 -19.23 -0.72 -9.62
CA LEU A 265 -20.67 -0.79 -9.37
C LEU A 265 -21.40 -1.75 -10.33
N ILE A 266 -21.06 -1.71 -11.63
CA ILE A 266 -21.67 -2.61 -12.64
C ILE A 266 -21.31 -4.09 -12.36
N ASN A 267 -20.11 -4.39 -11.91
CA ASN A 267 -19.74 -5.74 -11.48
C ASN A 267 -20.60 -6.18 -10.28
N ARG A 268 -20.77 -5.31 -9.28
CA ARG A 268 -21.59 -5.57 -8.10
C ARG A 268 -23.05 -5.81 -8.45
N LEU A 269 -23.61 -5.01 -9.38
CA LEU A 269 -24.99 -5.17 -9.85
C LEU A 269 -25.20 -6.48 -10.60
N LEU A 270 -24.18 -6.99 -11.32
CA LEU A 270 -24.23 -8.30 -11.94
C LEU A 270 -24.18 -9.43 -10.88
N GLU A 271 -23.24 -9.34 -9.93
CA GLU A 271 -23.07 -10.33 -8.86
C GLU A 271 -24.32 -10.50 -7.99
N THR A 272 -25.08 -9.40 -7.79
CA THR A 272 -26.36 -9.39 -7.08
C THR A 272 -27.57 -9.71 -7.96
N ASN A 273 -27.36 -10.05 -9.23
CA ASN A 273 -28.42 -10.33 -10.23
C ASN A 273 -29.39 -9.16 -10.46
N VAL A 274 -29.01 -7.92 -10.12
CA VAL A 274 -29.82 -6.72 -10.39
C VAL A 274 -29.82 -6.38 -11.87
N ILE A 275 -28.72 -6.63 -12.57
CA ILE A 275 -28.61 -6.46 -14.03
C ILE A 275 -28.28 -7.80 -14.69
N THR A 276 -28.55 -7.90 -16.00
CA THR A 276 -28.22 -9.08 -16.80
C THR A 276 -26.77 -9.05 -17.32
N GLU A 277 -26.22 -10.22 -17.65
CA GLU A 277 -24.93 -10.33 -18.34
C GLU A 277 -24.87 -9.53 -19.65
N ILE A 278 -26.00 -9.44 -20.37
CA ILE A 278 -26.09 -8.68 -21.62
C ILE A 278 -25.85 -7.21 -21.35
N TYR A 279 -26.46 -6.65 -20.30
CA TYR A 279 -26.26 -5.27 -19.91
C TYR A 279 -24.80 -5.03 -19.50
N HIS A 280 -24.24 -5.90 -18.65
CA HIS A 280 -22.87 -5.85 -18.21
C HIS A 280 -21.88 -5.84 -19.41
N LYS A 281 -22.03 -6.79 -20.36
CA LYS A 281 -21.19 -6.86 -21.57
C LYS A 281 -21.29 -5.58 -22.41
N LYS A 282 -22.48 -5.05 -22.62
CA LYS A 282 -22.70 -3.78 -23.35
C LYS A 282 -22.00 -2.61 -22.69
N PHE A 283 -22.07 -2.52 -21.36
CA PHE A 283 -21.40 -1.46 -20.61
C PHE A 283 -19.87 -1.51 -20.82
N PHE A 284 -19.25 -2.68 -20.67
CA PHE A 284 -17.79 -2.80 -20.82
C PHE A 284 -17.32 -2.62 -22.27
N ILE A 285 -18.12 -3.01 -23.27
CA ILE A 285 -17.84 -2.70 -24.69
C ILE A 285 -17.83 -1.19 -24.89
N TYR A 286 -18.87 -0.49 -24.39
CA TYR A 286 -18.94 0.98 -24.46
C TYR A 286 -17.75 1.64 -23.75
N LEU A 287 -17.46 1.25 -22.51
CA LEU A 287 -16.37 1.79 -21.72
C LEU A 287 -15.01 1.64 -22.41
N ASN A 288 -14.72 0.42 -22.92
CA ASN A 288 -13.49 0.14 -23.63
C ASN A 288 -13.36 0.92 -24.96
N LYS A 289 -14.47 1.11 -25.68
CA LYS A 289 -14.48 1.88 -26.91
C LYS A 289 -14.23 3.37 -26.66
N GLN A 290 -14.79 3.91 -25.58
CA GLN A 290 -14.73 5.34 -25.27
C GLN A 290 -13.41 5.76 -24.63
N TYR A 291 -12.87 4.96 -23.71
CA TYR A 291 -11.72 5.33 -22.86
C TYR A 291 -10.54 4.38 -22.95
N GLY A 292 -10.70 3.23 -23.61
CA GLY A 292 -9.72 2.15 -23.62
C GLY A 292 -9.71 1.33 -22.32
N ARG A 293 -9.02 0.20 -22.37
CA ARG A 293 -8.87 -0.63 -21.18
C ARG A 293 -8.09 0.12 -20.10
N LYS A 294 -8.59 0.18 -18.87
CA LYS A 294 -7.95 0.80 -17.69
C LYS A 294 -7.98 2.33 -17.60
N ASN A 295 -8.65 3.05 -18.51
CA ASN A 295 -8.69 4.51 -18.50
C ASN A 295 -10.09 5.05 -18.17
N GLU A 296 -10.83 4.38 -17.30
CA GLU A 296 -12.12 4.88 -16.82
C GLU A 296 -11.92 6.23 -16.12
N PRO A 297 -12.67 7.29 -16.53
CA PRO A 297 -12.51 8.60 -15.92
C PRO A 297 -13.09 8.63 -14.51
N THR A 298 -12.52 9.45 -13.65
CA THR A 298 -13.09 9.74 -12.33
C THR A 298 -14.41 10.49 -12.48
N LEU A 299 -15.37 10.14 -11.63
CA LEU A 299 -16.61 10.90 -11.43
C LEU A 299 -16.50 11.89 -10.27
N LEU A 300 -15.42 11.81 -9.49
CA LEU A 300 -15.21 12.60 -8.29
C LEU A 300 -14.47 13.90 -8.61
N ASP A 301 -14.83 14.97 -7.90
CA ASP A 301 -14.08 16.22 -7.93
C ASP A 301 -12.70 15.98 -7.26
N LYS A 302 -11.65 16.61 -7.79
CA LYS A 302 -10.28 16.55 -7.23
C LYS A 302 -10.18 17.04 -5.77
N ARG A 303 -11.20 17.70 -5.25
CA ARG A 303 -11.29 18.14 -3.86
C ARG A 303 -11.68 17.04 -2.87
N TYR A 304 -12.12 15.87 -3.36
CA TYR A 304 -12.36 14.73 -2.47
C TYR A 304 -11.03 14.15 -2.01
N ASP A 305 -10.94 13.88 -0.70
CA ASP A 305 -9.73 13.45 -0.02
C ASP A 305 -9.00 12.35 -0.77
N SER A 306 -7.72 12.57 -0.96
CA SER A 306 -6.78 11.54 -1.35
C SER A 306 -6.72 10.55 -0.19
N GLU A 307 -6.86 9.26 -0.39
CA GLU A 307 -6.61 8.24 0.64
C GLU A 307 -5.13 8.25 1.09
N GLU A 308 -4.64 9.40 1.61
CA GLU A 308 -3.26 9.55 2.05
C GLU A 308 -3.11 9.14 3.50
N PRO A 309 -2.15 8.27 3.85
CA PRO A 309 -1.89 7.85 5.23
C PRO A 309 -1.32 9.03 6.03
N THR A 310 -1.91 9.32 7.19
CA THR A 310 -1.54 10.47 8.03
C THR A 310 -1.01 10.09 9.41
N LEU A 311 -1.27 8.86 9.86
CA LEU A 311 -0.92 8.40 11.21
C LEU A 311 0.58 8.49 11.48
N PHE A 312 1.43 8.13 10.52
CA PHE A 312 2.88 8.18 10.69
C PHE A 312 3.37 9.62 10.94
N THR A 313 2.87 10.58 10.18
CA THR A 313 3.21 11.99 10.37
C THR A 313 2.81 12.45 11.76
N TYR A 314 1.59 12.12 12.20
CA TYR A 314 1.12 12.41 13.54
C TYR A 314 2.03 11.76 14.62
N GLN A 315 2.39 10.51 14.47
CA GLN A 315 3.25 9.78 15.40
C GLN A 315 4.66 10.39 15.48
N VAL A 316 5.25 10.79 14.34
CA VAL A 316 6.56 11.47 14.31
C VAL A 316 6.51 12.79 15.07
N TYR A 317 5.50 13.64 14.85
CA TYR A 317 5.35 14.87 15.60
C TYR A 317 5.02 14.63 17.09
N SER A 318 4.28 13.57 17.42
CA SER A 318 4.06 13.16 18.80
C SER A 318 5.37 12.77 19.52
N ALA A 319 6.22 11.98 18.84
CA ALA A 319 7.53 11.61 19.36
C ALA A 319 8.46 12.84 19.52
N LEU A 320 8.40 13.76 18.56
CA LEU A 320 9.14 15.04 18.63
C LEU A 320 8.68 15.90 19.81
N SER A 321 7.36 16.05 20.00
CA SER A 321 6.78 16.82 21.12
C SER A 321 7.07 16.22 22.49
N LYS A 322 7.30 14.91 22.55
CA LYS A 322 7.72 14.18 23.77
C LYS A 322 9.24 14.15 23.95
N GLU A 323 10.01 14.87 23.09
CA GLU A 323 11.48 14.91 23.09
C GLU A 323 12.15 13.52 22.92
N LEU A 324 11.43 12.55 22.35
CA LEU A 324 11.97 11.21 22.07
C LEU A 324 12.89 11.21 20.85
N ILE A 325 12.68 12.18 19.93
CA ILE A 325 13.50 12.38 18.73
C ILE A 325 13.82 13.87 18.56
N SER A 326 14.92 14.18 17.86
CA SER A 326 15.25 15.56 17.48
C SER A 326 14.48 16.01 16.24
N ALA A 327 14.39 17.34 16.01
CA ALA A 327 13.80 17.91 14.81
C ALA A 327 14.48 17.40 13.52
N SER A 328 15.83 17.23 13.55
CA SER A 328 16.56 16.64 12.42
C SER A 328 16.15 15.19 12.16
N LYS A 329 15.90 14.42 13.22
CA LYS A 329 15.44 13.01 13.06
C LYS A 329 14.01 12.95 12.57
N ALA A 330 13.14 13.86 13.02
CA ALA A 330 11.78 13.99 12.50
C ALA A 330 11.78 14.33 10.99
N ALA A 331 12.65 15.24 10.56
CA ALA A 331 12.84 15.61 9.15
C ALA A 331 13.31 14.39 8.31
N GLU A 332 14.22 13.57 8.86
CA GLU A 332 14.65 12.31 8.21
C GLU A 332 13.49 11.32 8.06
N TYR A 333 12.70 11.09 9.12
CA TYR A 333 11.56 10.16 9.09
C TYR A 333 10.48 10.60 8.09
N LEU A 334 10.16 11.89 8.07
CA LEU A 334 9.15 12.46 7.17
C LEU A 334 9.66 12.71 5.75
N ASN A 335 10.98 12.57 5.52
CA ASN A 335 11.64 12.89 4.25
C ASN A 335 11.31 14.31 3.77
N VAL A 336 11.34 15.28 4.70
CA VAL A 336 11.11 16.71 4.44
C VAL A 336 12.31 17.55 4.89
N PRO A 337 12.47 18.77 4.38
CA PRO A 337 13.49 19.69 4.89
C PRO A 337 13.32 19.97 6.40
N LEU A 338 14.43 20.10 7.13
CA LEU A 338 14.39 20.45 8.56
C LEU A 338 13.61 21.75 8.82
N TYR A 339 13.70 22.70 7.88
CA TYR A 339 12.97 23.96 7.95
C TYR A 339 11.45 23.75 8.07
N ASP A 340 10.88 22.81 7.32
CA ASP A 340 9.43 22.52 7.34
C ASP A 340 9.00 21.94 8.68
N VAL A 341 9.83 21.08 9.29
CA VAL A 341 9.58 20.56 10.63
C VAL A 341 9.63 21.69 11.65
N MET A 342 10.64 22.57 11.56
CA MET A 342 10.78 23.70 12.49
C MET A 342 9.65 24.72 12.36
N GLN A 343 9.10 24.94 11.17
CA GLN A 343 7.93 25.79 11.00
C GLN A 343 6.70 25.23 11.72
N ASN A 344 6.48 23.90 11.65
CA ASN A 344 5.37 23.24 12.32
C ASN A 344 5.55 23.12 13.86
N MET A 345 6.73 23.45 14.39
CA MET A 345 6.98 23.50 15.85
C MET A 345 6.72 24.88 16.45
N ARG A 346 6.58 25.92 15.65
CA ARG A 346 6.35 27.28 16.17
C ARG A 346 4.92 27.37 16.69
N VAL A 347 4.81 27.85 17.94
CA VAL A 347 3.56 28.38 18.47
C VAL A 347 3.41 29.77 17.86
N GLU A 348 2.32 30.05 17.15
CA GLU A 348 2.00 31.37 16.64
C GLU A 348 1.88 32.40 17.76
#